data_3bd7007dcfdccaf1a326536956f6ff17
#
_entry.id   3bd7007dcfdccaf1a326536956f6ff17
#
_cell.length_a   1.000
_cell.length_b   1.000
_cell.length_c   1.000
_cell.angle_alpha   90.00
_cell.angle_beta   90.00
_cell.angle_gamma   90.00
#
_symmetry.space_group_name_H-M   'P 1'
#
loop_
_entity.id
_entity.type
_entity.pdbx_description
1 polymer ?
#
loop_
_entity_poly.entity_id
_entity_poly.type
_entity_poly.pdbx_seq_one_letter_code
_entity_poly.pdbx_strand_id
1 'polypeptide(L)'
;MSSQVDPSELALVFLHLPKTGGTTLHHHFSAHFTPEETCPERYSNLKSYSVDELRQWRFFSGHFNADEIRRIPRPLFVVTVLRDPIERLLSNYYFWKRHKADYIEENGKVALQITKAGTLLDFLQSYNPHIFTTTVNFMTSRLAGDVLATPDGYALIQDYEQIGWLSDAQLVNRALKNILSFDVIGDISQLADIYAKVAEVFGMTPLTEVARLNTKEDEHELMDQYTPEPITPEISSLLEEKTRLDQLVYELSREHWHRDSHRLDVGEGNNRDFTPLSREPGKRPVADWYASFGL
;
A
#
# COMPACT_ATOMS: atom_id res chain seq x y z
N MET A 1 -6.50 -24.19 -25.35
CA MET A 1 -6.19 -22.96 -26.09
C MET A 1 -6.38 -21.83 -25.11
N SER A 2 -5.32 -21.29 -24.53
CA SER A 2 -5.41 -20.10 -23.66
C SER A 2 -5.80 -18.91 -24.56
N SER A 3 -7.00 -18.37 -24.36
CA SER A 3 -7.37 -17.10 -24.98
C SER A 3 -6.46 -16.03 -24.37
N GLN A 4 -5.50 -15.54 -25.16
CA GLN A 4 -4.76 -14.33 -24.77
C GLN A 4 -5.79 -13.21 -24.59
N VAL A 5 -5.80 -12.61 -23.40
CA VAL A 5 -6.63 -11.42 -23.16
C VAL A 5 -6.06 -10.30 -24.01
N ASP A 6 -6.94 -9.61 -24.74
CA ASP A 6 -6.55 -8.42 -25.50
C ASP A 6 -5.98 -7.37 -24.53
N PRO A 7 -4.75 -6.85 -24.75
CA PRO A 7 -4.17 -5.80 -23.90
C PRO A 7 -5.08 -4.56 -23.76
N SER A 8 -5.96 -4.31 -24.74
CA SER A 8 -6.93 -3.21 -24.66
C SER A 8 -8.02 -3.44 -23.60
N GLU A 9 -8.28 -4.67 -23.23
CA GLU A 9 -9.25 -5.06 -22.20
C GLU A 9 -8.64 -5.06 -20.79
N LEU A 10 -7.28 -5.13 -20.67
CA LEU A 10 -6.59 -5.13 -19.40
C LEU A 10 -6.68 -3.77 -18.71
N ALA A 11 -6.88 -3.78 -17.40
CA ALA A 11 -6.63 -2.64 -16.55
C ALA A 11 -5.27 -2.78 -15.87
N LEU A 12 -4.41 -1.77 -16.03
CA LEU A 12 -3.19 -1.65 -15.24
C LEU A 12 -3.53 -1.14 -13.84
N VAL A 13 -3.23 -1.94 -12.84
CA VAL A 13 -3.43 -1.59 -11.43
C VAL A 13 -2.10 -1.50 -10.73
N PHE A 14 -1.68 -0.30 -10.38
CA PHE A 14 -0.53 -0.09 -9.52
C PHE A 14 -0.99 0.06 -8.07
N LEU A 15 -0.96 -1.05 -7.31
CA LEU A 15 -1.18 -1.05 -5.87
C LEU A 15 0.04 -0.41 -5.22
N HIS A 16 -0.06 0.91 -4.99
CA HIS A 16 1.04 1.74 -4.52
C HIS A 16 1.06 1.77 -2.99
N LEU A 17 1.99 1.02 -2.40
CA LEU A 17 2.30 1.14 -0.98
C LEU A 17 3.08 2.45 -0.72
N PRO A 18 2.66 3.29 0.24
CA PRO A 18 3.39 4.52 0.57
C PRO A 18 4.86 4.28 0.90
N LYS A 19 5.73 5.14 0.37
CA LYS A 19 7.18 5.18 0.62
C LYS A 19 7.99 4.04 -0.01
N THR A 20 7.47 3.45 -1.09
CA THR A 20 8.15 2.43 -1.90
C THR A 20 8.54 2.91 -3.31
N GLY A 21 8.64 4.23 -3.54
CA GLY A 21 9.02 4.80 -4.84
C GLY A 21 7.86 4.94 -5.85
N GLY A 22 6.63 4.80 -5.39
CA GLY A 22 5.46 4.77 -6.25
C GLY A 22 5.15 6.07 -7.00
N THR A 23 5.58 7.24 -6.52
CA THR A 23 5.42 8.51 -7.25
C THR A 23 6.13 8.45 -8.61
N THR A 24 7.32 7.88 -8.63
CA THR A 24 8.11 7.67 -9.85
C THR A 24 7.36 6.80 -10.87
N LEU A 25 6.93 5.59 -10.47
CA LEU A 25 6.22 4.69 -11.38
C LEU A 25 4.86 5.23 -11.80
N HIS A 26 4.12 5.85 -10.87
CA HIS A 26 2.85 6.50 -11.23
C HIS A 26 3.05 7.54 -12.33
N HIS A 27 4.05 8.41 -12.21
CA HIS A 27 4.34 9.43 -13.21
C HIS A 27 4.60 8.81 -14.58
N HIS A 28 5.45 7.77 -14.63
CA HIS A 28 5.78 7.11 -15.89
C HIS A 28 4.60 6.33 -16.48
N PHE A 29 3.83 5.62 -15.69
CA PHE A 29 2.65 4.89 -16.17
C PHE A 29 1.55 5.84 -16.65
N SER A 30 1.23 6.88 -15.87
CA SER A 30 0.15 7.82 -16.20
C SER A 30 0.35 8.55 -17.51
N ALA A 31 1.59 8.72 -17.99
CA ALA A 31 1.88 9.32 -19.28
C ALA A 31 1.34 8.53 -20.49
N HIS A 32 0.92 7.28 -20.29
CA HIS A 32 0.41 6.39 -21.35
C HIS A 32 -1.12 6.21 -21.33
N PHE A 33 -1.81 6.88 -20.42
CA PHE A 33 -3.27 6.83 -20.32
C PHE A 33 -3.85 8.24 -20.38
N THR A 34 -5.01 8.37 -21.02
CA THR A 34 -5.72 9.64 -21.01
C THR A 34 -6.36 9.90 -19.63
N PRO A 35 -6.74 11.15 -19.33
CA PRO A 35 -7.49 11.44 -18.10
C PRO A 35 -8.77 10.61 -17.95
N GLU A 36 -9.46 10.34 -19.07
CA GLU A 36 -10.70 9.55 -19.11
C GLU A 36 -10.46 8.07 -18.85
N GLU A 37 -9.28 7.54 -19.17
CA GLU A 37 -8.87 6.17 -18.89
C GLU A 37 -8.31 6.00 -17.48
N THR A 38 -8.02 7.11 -16.77
CA THR A 38 -7.35 7.11 -15.47
C THR A 38 -8.34 7.28 -14.34
N CYS A 39 -8.36 6.32 -13.40
CA CYS A 39 -9.13 6.45 -12.17
C CYS A 39 -8.65 7.65 -11.35
N PRO A 40 -9.54 8.58 -10.97
CA PRO A 40 -9.16 9.76 -10.17
C PRO A 40 -8.84 9.43 -8.72
N GLU A 41 -9.29 8.27 -8.22
CA GLU A 41 -9.03 7.84 -6.85
C GLU A 41 -7.57 7.44 -6.65
N ARG A 42 -6.93 8.05 -5.67
CA ARG A 42 -5.51 7.84 -5.33
C ARG A 42 -5.30 7.26 -3.94
N TYR A 43 -6.36 7.21 -3.14
CA TYR A 43 -6.33 6.71 -1.78
C TYR A 43 -7.13 5.41 -1.66
N SER A 44 -7.36 4.92 -0.45
CA SER A 44 -8.08 3.67 -0.20
C SER A 44 -9.59 3.92 -0.16
N ASN A 45 -10.21 4.20 -1.31
CA ASN A 45 -11.63 4.52 -1.40
C ASN A 45 -12.31 4.06 -2.71
N LEU A 46 -11.82 3.00 -3.36
CA LEU A 46 -12.48 2.45 -4.56
C LEU A 46 -13.90 1.95 -4.26
N LYS A 47 -14.20 1.64 -3.01
CA LYS A 47 -15.52 1.21 -2.57
C LYS A 47 -16.61 2.29 -2.65
N SER A 48 -16.25 3.56 -2.80
CA SER A 48 -17.21 4.65 -3.01
C SER A 48 -17.70 4.76 -4.46
N TYR A 49 -17.08 4.05 -5.38
CA TYR A 49 -17.45 4.04 -6.79
C TYR A 49 -18.32 2.82 -7.13
N SER A 50 -19.30 3.02 -8.01
CA SER A 50 -20.10 1.94 -8.56
C SER A 50 -19.27 1.06 -9.51
N VAL A 51 -19.76 -0.15 -9.76
CA VAL A 51 -19.13 -1.08 -10.70
C VAL A 51 -19.04 -0.48 -12.11
N ASP A 52 -20.06 0.29 -12.53
CA ASP A 52 -20.08 0.91 -13.86
C ASP A 52 -19.10 2.08 -13.97
N GLU A 53 -18.87 2.85 -12.91
CA GLU A 53 -17.82 3.86 -12.86
C GLU A 53 -16.45 3.20 -12.93
N LEU A 54 -16.19 2.17 -12.11
CA LEU A 54 -14.91 1.45 -12.14
C LEU A 54 -14.61 0.82 -13.49
N ARG A 55 -15.65 0.42 -14.27
CA ARG A 55 -15.47 -0.17 -15.60
C ARG A 55 -14.94 0.80 -16.65
N GLN A 56 -15.10 2.11 -16.45
CA GLN A 56 -14.69 3.13 -17.42
C GLN A 56 -13.17 3.28 -17.49
N TRP A 57 -12.48 3.02 -16.39
CA TRP A 57 -11.04 3.26 -16.30
C TRP A 57 -10.22 2.01 -16.65
N ARG A 58 -9.03 2.26 -17.17
CA ARG A 58 -8.02 1.26 -17.52
C ARG A 58 -6.72 1.41 -16.72
N PHE A 59 -6.52 2.56 -16.08
CA PHE A 59 -5.37 2.80 -15.21
C PHE A 59 -5.82 3.17 -13.80
N PHE A 60 -5.37 2.37 -12.84
CA PHE A 60 -5.61 2.57 -11.42
C PHE A 60 -4.27 2.64 -10.71
N SER A 61 -4.00 3.73 -10.02
CA SER A 61 -2.75 3.90 -9.28
C SER A 61 -2.99 4.66 -8.00
N GLY A 62 -2.95 3.97 -6.86
CA GLY A 62 -3.27 4.59 -5.57
C GLY A 62 -2.91 3.71 -4.39
N HIS A 63 -3.15 4.25 -3.20
CA HIS A 63 -2.90 3.57 -1.93
C HIS A 63 -4.00 2.55 -1.59
N PHE A 64 -4.40 1.77 -2.58
CA PHE A 64 -5.42 0.74 -2.44
C PHE A 64 -4.97 -0.40 -1.54
N ASN A 65 -5.92 -1.23 -1.11
CA ASN A 65 -5.64 -2.54 -0.52
C ASN A 65 -6.05 -3.66 -1.50
N ALA A 66 -5.67 -4.89 -1.20
CA ALA A 66 -5.92 -6.01 -2.11
C ALA A 66 -7.41 -6.37 -2.28
N ASP A 67 -8.29 -6.01 -1.35
CA ASP A 67 -9.72 -6.25 -1.50
C ASP A 67 -10.39 -5.19 -2.37
N GLU A 68 -9.92 -3.93 -2.31
CA GLU A 68 -10.44 -2.85 -3.15
C GLU A 68 -10.17 -3.08 -4.63
N ILE A 69 -8.97 -3.51 -5.01
CA ILE A 69 -8.65 -3.73 -6.42
C ILE A 69 -9.48 -4.84 -7.06
N ARG A 70 -9.99 -5.81 -6.27
CA ARG A 70 -10.88 -6.87 -6.76
C ARG A 70 -12.27 -6.37 -7.17
N ARG A 71 -12.63 -5.15 -6.80
CA ARG A 71 -13.90 -4.52 -7.22
C ARG A 71 -13.87 -4.04 -8.67
N ILE A 72 -12.67 -3.91 -9.25
CA ILE A 72 -12.50 -3.45 -10.64
C ILE A 72 -13.02 -4.54 -11.58
N PRO A 73 -14.07 -4.25 -12.40
CA PRO A 73 -14.76 -5.26 -13.20
C PRO A 73 -14.11 -5.46 -14.57
N ARG A 74 -12.79 -5.67 -14.59
CA ARG A 74 -11.97 -5.91 -15.78
C ARG A 74 -10.91 -6.98 -15.49
N PRO A 75 -10.34 -7.64 -16.50
CA PRO A 75 -9.08 -8.36 -16.35
C PRO A 75 -8.00 -7.39 -15.83
N LEU A 76 -7.28 -7.79 -14.79
CA LEU A 76 -6.31 -6.94 -14.12
C LEU A 76 -4.88 -7.38 -14.42
N PHE A 77 -4.01 -6.41 -14.64
CA PHE A 77 -2.56 -6.56 -14.55
C PHE A 77 -2.10 -5.78 -13.33
N VAL A 78 -1.73 -6.48 -12.27
CA VAL A 78 -1.47 -5.90 -10.96
C VAL A 78 0.02 -5.80 -10.71
N VAL A 79 0.45 -4.59 -10.37
CA VAL A 79 1.84 -4.25 -10.07
C VAL A 79 1.94 -3.72 -8.66
N THR A 80 2.96 -4.13 -7.92
CA THR A 80 3.30 -3.53 -6.63
C THR A 80 4.81 -3.44 -6.42
N VAL A 81 5.23 -2.46 -5.65
CA VAL A 81 6.62 -2.26 -5.24
C VAL A 81 6.71 -2.36 -3.75
N LEU A 82 7.64 -3.16 -3.29
CA LEU A 82 8.00 -3.30 -1.88
C LEU A 82 9.26 -2.50 -1.56
N ARG A 83 9.54 -2.39 -0.30
CA ARG A 83 10.76 -1.83 0.26
C ARG A 83 11.06 -2.53 1.57
N ASP A 84 12.33 -2.55 1.99
CA ASP A 84 12.66 -2.97 3.36
C ASP A 84 11.71 -2.30 4.36
N PRO A 85 11.03 -3.07 5.22
CA PRO A 85 9.96 -2.57 6.09
C PRO A 85 10.42 -1.48 7.07
N ILE A 86 11.62 -1.62 7.63
CA ILE A 86 12.20 -0.62 8.55
C ILE A 86 12.51 0.67 7.78
N GLU A 87 13.15 0.55 6.61
CA GLU A 87 13.43 1.70 5.76
C GLU A 87 12.16 2.42 5.29
N ARG A 88 11.10 1.64 4.96
CA ARG A 88 9.81 2.19 4.62
C ARG A 88 9.21 2.99 5.78
N LEU A 89 9.23 2.41 6.99
CA LEU A 89 8.67 3.03 8.19
C LEU A 89 9.43 4.32 8.55
N LEU A 90 10.76 4.29 8.55
CA LEU A 90 11.59 5.47 8.75
C LEU A 90 11.34 6.54 7.66
N SER A 91 11.23 6.12 6.39
CA SER A 91 10.89 7.03 5.30
C SER A 91 9.53 7.69 5.50
N ASN A 92 8.53 6.97 6.07
CA ASN A 92 7.23 7.52 6.38
C ASN A 92 7.30 8.55 7.53
N TYR A 93 8.02 8.22 8.60
CA TYR A 93 8.24 9.13 9.71
C TYR A 93 8.87 10.44 9.23
N TYR A 94 10.00 10.39 8.54
CA TYR A 94 10.68 11.60 8.09
C TYR A 94 9.89 12.36 7.01
N PHE A 95 9.14 11.70 6.18
CA PHE A 95 8.22 12.36 5.25
C PHE A 95 7.16 13.17 6.01
N TRP A 96 6.56 12.61 7.06
CA TRP A 96 5.58 13.32 7.88
C TRP A 96 6.23 14.44 8.71
N LYS A 97 7.40 14.20 9.29
CA LYS A 97 8.16 15.16 10.09
C LYS A 97 8.56 16.42 9.31
N ARG A 98 8.79 16.28 8.02
CA ARG A 98 9.21 17.38 7.14
C ARG A 98 8.12 18.36 6.76
N HIS A 99 6.84 18.01 6.86
CA HIS A 99 5.77 18.95 6.52
C HIS A 99 5.88 20.24 7.33
N LYS A 100 5.72 21.40 6.66
CA LYS A 100 5.71 22.70 7.32
C LYS A 100 4.53 22.85 8.26
N ALA A 101 4.71 23.59 9.34
CA ALA A 101 3.68 23.80 10.35
C ALA A 101 2.39 24.40 9.76
N ASP A 102 2.55 25.41 8.89
CA ASP A 102 1.42 26.09 8.24
C ASP A 102 0.58 25.09 7.43
N TYR A 103 1.21 24.22 6.64
CA TYR A 103 0.48 23.17 5.89
C TYR A 103 -0.29 22.22 6.81
N ILE A 104 0.32 21.83 7.94
CA ILE A 104 -0.29 20.92 8.92
C ILE A 104 -1.52 21.58 9.55
N GLU A 105 -1.42 22.85 9.94
CA GLU A 105 -2.49 23.62 10.57
C GLU A 105 -3.66 23.85 9.61
N GLU A 106 -3.39 24.32 8.39
CA GLU A 106 -4.39 24.55 7.35
C GLU A 106 -5.19 23.29 6.97
N ASN A 107 -4.56 22.12 7.02
CA ASN A 107 -5.18 20.86 6.65
C ASN A 107 -5.72 20.04 7.83
N GLY A 108 -5.57 20.51 9.07
CA GLY A 108 -6.08 19.84 10.27
C GLY A 108 -5.53 18.42 10.49
N LYS A 109 -4.27 18.16 10.07
CA LYS A 109 -3.69 16.79 10.04
C LYS A 109 -3.11 16.40 11.41
N VAL A 110 -3.97 15.93 12.33
CA VAL A 110 -3.57 15.56 13.71
C VAL A 110 -2.37 14.61 13.77
N ALA A 111 -2.32 13.57 12.94
CA ALA A 111 -1.19 12.65 12.92
C ALA A 111 0.12 13.34 12.52
N LEU A 112 0.08 14.31 11.60
CA LEU A 112 1.24 15.12 11.23
C LEU A 112 1.64 16.08 12.36
N GLN A 113 0.68 16.67 13.09
CA GLN A 113 0.95 17.52 14.26
C GLN A 113 1.70 16.74 15.33
N ILE A 114 1.21 15.55 15.69
CA ILE A 114 1.86 14.66 16.66
C ILE A 114 3.27 14.31 16.21
N THR A 115 3.42 13.90 14.94
CA THR A 115 4.73 13.53 14.38
C THR A 115 5.69 14.72 14.35
N LYS A 116 5.20 15.93 13.99
CA LYS A 116 6.01 17.15 13.94
C LYS A 116 6.52 17.55 15.31
N ALA A 117 5.70 17.47 16.33
CA ALA A 117 6.04 17.85 17.70
C ALA A 117 6.91 16.81 18.43
N GLY A 118 6.66 15.51 18.18
CA GLY A 118 7.32 14.41 18.87
C GLY A 118 8.65 13.97 18.25
N THR A 119 9.32 13.03 18.91
CA THR A 119 10.50 12.31 18.43
C THR A 119 10.11 11.05 17.65
N LEU A 120 11.10 10.36 17.05
CA LEU A 120 10.88 9.04 16.44
C LEU A 120 10.36 8.03 17.47
N LEU A 121 10.84 8.10 18.72
CA LEU A 121 10.35 7.25 19.80
C LEU A 121 8.86 7.52 20.09
N ASP A 122 8.46 8.80 20.21
CA ASP A 122 7.06 9.17 20.43
C ASP A 122 6.16 8.69 19.28
N PHE A 123 6.64 8.80 18.04
CA PHE A 123 5.93 8.31 16.87
C PHE A 123 5.72 6.79 16.91
N LEU A 124 6.77 6.04 17.23
CA LEU A 124 6.68 4.57 17.33
C LEU A 124 5.80 4.11 18.47
N GLN A 125 5.75 4.84 19.58
CA GLN A 125 4.91 4.53 20.75
C GLN A 125 3.49 5.09 20.65
N SER A 126 3.17 5.85 19.59
CA SER A 126 1.88 6.51 19.45
C SER A 126 0.72 5.51 19.25
N TYR A 127 -0.37 5.75 19.96
CA TYR A 127 -1.65 5.09 19.79
C TYR A 127 -2.65 5.91 18.93
N ASN A 128 -2.22 7.05 18.36
CA ASN A 128 -3.07 7.73 17.39
C ASN A 128 -3.41 6.77 16.23
N PRO A 129 -4.69 6.59 15.85
CA PRO A 129 -5.11 5.58 14.89
C PRO A 129 -4.37 5.66 13.54
N HIS A 130 -4.18 6.87 13.01
CA HIS A 130 -3.50 7.06 11.73
C HIS A 130 -2.01 6.72 11.82
N ILE A 131 -1.34 7.09 12.93
CA ILE A 131 0.06 6.71 13.17
C ILE A 131 0.15 5.21 13.35
N PHE A 132 -0.69 4.63 14.21
CA PHE A 132 -0.67 3.21 14.54
C PHE A 132 -0.85 2.34 13.29
N THR A 133 -1.86 2.62 12.48
CA THR A 133 -2.13 1.86 11.25
C THR A 133 -1.04 1.98 10.20
N THR A 134 -0.26 3.06 10.19
CA THR A 134 0.86 3.23 9.25
C THR A 134 2.19 2.67 9.77
N THR A 135 2.29 2.38 11.06
CA THR A 135 3.51 1.85 11.70
C THR A 135 3.46 0.34 11.88
N VAL A 136 2.31 -0.23 12.25
CA VAL A 136 2.19 -1.64 12.65
C VAL A 136 1.84 -2.51 11.45
N ASN A 137 2.85 -3.26 10.95
CA ASN A 137 2.71 -4.24 9.85
C ASN A 137 1.85 -3.73 8.70
N PHE A 138 2.15 -2.49 8.28
CA PHE A 138 1.35 -1.74 7.32
C PHE A 138 1.27 -2.41 5.96
N MET A 139 2.41 -2.87 5.41
CA MET A 139 2.43 -3.51 4.09
C MET A 139 1.63 -4.81 4.11
N THR A 140 1.83 -5.62 5.14
CA THR A 140 1.10 -6.88 5.33
C THR A 140 -0.40 -6.64 5.41
N SER A 141 -0.84 -5.63 6.18
CA SER A 141 -2.26 -5.28 6.31
C SER A 141 -2.86 -4.86 4.96
N ARG A 142 -2.18 -4.02 4.18
CA ARG A 142 -2.64 -3.58 2.85
C ARG A 142 -2.69 -4.72 1.83
N LEU A 143 -1.68 -5.59 1.86
CA LEU A 143 -1.64 -6.77 1.00
C LEU A 143 -2.66 -7.83 1.43
N ALA A 144 -3.00 -7.92 2.71
CA ALA A 144 -4.02 -8.85 3.20
C ALA A 144 -5.45 -8.43 2.81
N GLY A 145 -5.69 -7.17 2.49
CA GLY A 145 -7.00 -6.65 2.10
C GLY A 145 -7.43 -5.46 2.95
N ASP A 146 -8.74 -5.29 3.17
CA ASP A 146 -9.28 -4.22 4.01
C ASP A 146 -9.12 -4.59 5.50
N VAL A 147 -7.89 -4.43 5.97
CA VAL A 147 -7.47 -4.78 7.32
C VAL A 147 -6.93 -3.55 8.05
N LEU A 148 -7.39 -3.35 9.28
CA LEU A 148 -6.90 -2.31 10.18
C LEU A 148 -6.10 -2.92 11.33
N ALA A 149 -4.85 -2.46 11.49
CA ALA A 149 -4.07 -2.74 12.68
C ALA A 149 -4.57 -1.87 13.84
N THR A 150 -4.86 -2.49 14.98
CA THR A 150 -5.28 -1.83 16.22
C THR A 150 -4.47 -2.38 17.39
N PRO A 151 -4.50 -1.74 18.58
CA PRO A 151 -3.86 -2.29 19.78
C PRO A 151 -4.38 -3.69 20.17
N ASP A 152 -5.61 -4.01 19.81
CA ASP A 152 -6.25 -5.30 20.11
C ASP A 152 -5.98 -6.37 19.02
N GLY A 153 -5.32 -6.00 17.91
CA GLY A 153 -4.97 -6.93 16.83
C GLY A 153 -5.37 -6.42 15.44
N TYR A 154 -5.62 -7.34 14.50
CA TYR A 154 -5.94 -7.01 13.12
C TYR A 154 -7.43 -7.24 12.86
N ALA A 155 -8.15 -6.14 12.66
CA ALA A 155 -9.57 -6.16 12.34
C ALA A 155 -9.76 -6.27 10.83
N LEU A 156 -10.51 -7.29 10.39
CA LEU A 156 -10.95 -7.43 9.01
C LEU A 156 -12.23 -6.62 8.80
N ILE A 157 -12.22 -5.74 7.81
CA ILE A 157 -13.32 -4.84 7.50
C ILE A 157 -13.98 -5.30 6.18
N GLN A 158 -15.29 -5.20 6.11
CA GLN A 158 -16.06 -5.35 4.90
C GLN A 158 -17.16 -4.29 4.88
N ASP A 159 -17.23 -3.53 3.79
CA ASP A 159 -18.23 -2.48 3.58
C ASP A 159 -18.41 -1.55 4.80
N TYR A 160 -17.28 -1.12 5.37
CA TYR A 160 -17.15 -0.26 6.57
C TYR A 160 -17.53 -0.93 7.91
N GLU A 161 -17.85 -2.23 7.91
CA GLU A 161 -18.17 -2.97 9.12
C GLU A 161 -17.04 -3.93 9.50
N GLN A 162 -16.76 -4.04 10.80
CA GLN A 162 -15.84 -5.06 11.30
C GLN A 162 -16.53 -6.41 11.27
N ILE A 163 -16.00 -7.34 10.45
CA ILE A 163 -16.54 -8.69 10.32
C ILE A 163 -15.77 -9.75 11.11
N GLY A 164 -14.57 -9.44 11.56
CA GLY A 164 -13.79 -10.40 12.34
C GLY A 164 -12.43 -9.88 12.77
N TRP A 165 -11.66 -10.77 13.38
CA TRP A 165 -10.28 -10.56 13.77
C TRP A 165 -9.38 -11.59 13.09
N LEU A 166 -8.17 -11.18 12.71
CA LEU A 166 -7.17 -12.05 12.13
C LEU A 166 -6.04 -12.29 13.12
N SER A 167 -5.63 -13.56 13.27
CA SER A 167 -4.35 -13.87 13.86
C SER A 167 -3.20 -13.46 12.91
N ASP A 168 -1.97 -13.36 13.44
CA ASP A 168 -0.77 -13.08 12.64
C ASP A 168 -0.63 -14.04 11.45
N ALA A 169 -0.85 -15.33 11.68
CA ALA A 169 -0.76 -16.34 10.63
C ALA A 169 -1.82 -16.14 9.54
N GLN A 170 -3.05 -15.79 9.92
CA GLN A 170 -4.12 -15.49 8.95
C GLN A 170 -3.81 -14.23 8.16
N LEU A 171 -3.29 -13.18 8.81
CA LEU A 171 -2.92 -11.95 8.16
C LEU A 171 -1.80 -12.18 7.11
N VAL A 172 -0.72 -12.87 7.51
CA VAL A 172 0.41 -13.20 6.63
C VAL A 172 -0.04 -14.07 5.46
N ASN A 173 -0.81 -15.13 5.73
CA ASN A 173 -1.31 -16.02 4.67
C ASN A 173 -2.19 -15.29 3.65
N ARG A 174 -3.04 -14.36 4.09
CA ARG A 174 -3.84 -13.53 3.19
C ARG A 174 -2.94 -12.61 2.35
N ALA A 175 -1.98 -11.94 2.98
CA ALA A 175 -1.03 -11.05 2.28
C ALA A 175 -0.23 -11.83 1.23
N LEU A 176 0.35 -12.97 1.58
CA LEU A 176 1.11 -13.82 0.65
C LEU A 176 0.23 -14.34 -0.49
N LYS A 177 -0.98 -14.84 -0.21
CA LYS A 177 -1.90 -15.31 -1.25
C LYS A 177 -2.21 -14.20 -2.27
N ASN A 178 -2.36 -12.97 -1.80
CA ASN A 178 -2.66 -11.83 -2.66
C ASN A 178 -1.45 -11.40 -3.45
N ILE A 179 -0.33 -11.11 -2.79
CA ILE A 179 0.87 -10.61 -3.48
C ILE A 179 1.40 -11.61 -4.52
N LEU A 180 1.37 -12.91 -4.21
CA LEU A 180 1.79 -13.96 -5.13
C LEU A 180 0.85 -14.15 -6.34
N SER A 181 -0.31 -13.52 -6.33
CA SER A 181 -1.21 -13.46 -7.46
C SER A 181 -1.04 -12.22 -8.34
N PHE A 182 -0.15 -11.29 -7.97
CA PHE A 182 0.13 -10.10 -8.76
C PHE A 182 1.09 -10.42 -9.91
N ASP A 183 0.95 -9.67 -11.00
CA ASP A 183 1.70 -9.93 -12.24
C ASP A 183 3.15 -9.45 -12.15
N VAL A 184 3.38 -8.31 -11.47
CA VAL A 184 4.72 -7.79 -11.24
C VAL A 184 4.89 -7.37 -9.79
N ILE A 185 5.88 -7.97 -9.15
CA ILE A 185 6.33 -7.62 -7.80
C ILE A 185 7.80 -7.25 -7.90
N GLY A 186 8.22 -6.21 -7.22
CA GLY A 186 9.63 -5.86 -7.15
C GLY A 186 9.96 -4.95 -5.99
N ASP A 187 11.23 -4.60 -5.88
CA ASP A 187 11.78 -3.70 -4.86
C ASP A 187 11.98 -2.29 -5.42
N ILE A 188 12.03 -1.31 -4.53
CA ILE A 188 12.31 0.09 -4.89
C ILE A 188 13.64 0.26 -5.67
N SER A 189 14.58 -0.66 -5.54
CA SER A 189 15.82 -0.67 -6.33
C SER A 189 15.63 -1.11 -7.78
N GLN A 190 14.50 -1.71 -8.13
CA GLN A 190 14.20 -2.35 -9.41
C GLN A 190 13.13 -1.59 -10.24
N LEU A 191 12.93 -0.29 -9.99
CA LEU A 191 11.86 0.48 -10.65
C LEU A 191 11.96 0.46 -12.18
N ALA A 192 13.17 0.45 -12.75
CA ALA A 192 13.39 0.36 -14.19
C ALA A 192 12.94 -0.98 -14.76
N ASP A 193 13.27 -2.08 -14.09
CA ASP A 193 12.89 -3.44 -14.51
C ASP A 193 11.37 -3.64 -14.39
N ILE A 194 10.77 -3.12 -13.32
CA ILE A 194 9.31 -3.13 -13.13
C ILE A 194 8.62 -2.36 -14.26
N TYR A 195 9.11 -1.16 -14.57
CA TYR A 195 8.55 -0.38 -15.68
C TYR A 195 8.69 -1.13 -17.01
N ALA A 196 9.86 -1.69 -17.30
CA ALA A 196 10.11 -2.40 -18.56
C ALA A 196 9.14 -3.58 -18.75
N LYS A 197 8.87 -4.38 -17.71
CA LYS A 197 7.89 -5.49 -17.76
C LYS A 197 6.48 -4.99 -18.06
N VAL A 198 6.05 -3.91 -17.45
CA VAL A 198 4.72 -3.30 -17.71
C VAL A 198 4.67 -2.73 -19.11
N ALA A 199 5.73 -2.04 -19.54
CA ALA A 199 5.83 -1.44 -20.86
C ALA A 199 5.73 -2.49 -21.98
N GLU A 200 6.33 -3.67 -21.80
CA GLU A 200 6.22 -4.78 -22.73
C GLU A 200 4.76 -5.22 -22.94
N VAL A 201 4.00 -5.39 -21.85
CA VAL A 201 2.62 -5.87 -21.89
C VAL A 201 1.66 -4.82 -22.47
N PHE A 202 1.84 -3.55 -22.09
CA PHE A 202 0.94 -2.46 -22.49
C PHE A 202 1.39 -1.70 -23.73
N GLY A 203 2.48 -2.11 -24.39
CA GLY A 203 3.03 -1.42 -25.56
C GLY A 203 3.50 0.01 -25.27
N MET A 204 3.97 0.26 -24.04
CA MET A 204 4.46 1.58 -23.64
C MET A 204 5.85 1.85 -24.20
N THR A 205 6.19 3.14 -24.37
CA THR A 205 7.52 3.53 -24.82
C THR A 205 8.58 3.10 -23.80
N PRO A 206 9.60 2.33 -24.21
CA PRO A 206 10.71 2.00 -23.34
C PRO A 206 11.41 3.26 -22.81
N LEU A 207 11.78 3.26 -21.52
CA LEU A 207 12.58 4.32 -20.93
C LEU A 207 14.05 3.90 -20.92
N THR A 208 14.92 4.83 -21.30
CA THR A 208 16.38 4.66 -21.18
C THR A 208 16.83 4.76 -19.72
N GLU A 209 16.10 5.55 -18.93
CA GLU A 209 16.32 5.73 -17.50
C GLU A 209 14.99 6.09 -16.83
N VAL A 210 14.74 5.49 -15.67
CA VAL A 210 13.59 5.86 -14.82
C VAL A 210 14.05 6.95 -13.85
N ALA A 211 13.78 8.20 -14.21
CA ALA A 211 14.10 9.35 -13.35
C ALA A 211 13.37 9.20 -12.00
N ARG A 212 14.13 9.17 -10.91
CA ARG A 212 13.56 9.10 -9.55
C ARG A 212 12.98 10.46 -9.18
N LEU A 213 11.72 10.46 -8.77
CA LEU A 213 10.99 11.64 -8.31
C LEU A 213 10.83 11.60 -6.78
N ASN A 214 10.70 12.76 -6.16
CA ASN A 214 10.56 12.90 -4.71
C ASN A 214 11.71 12.21 -3.94
N THR A 215 12.93 12.44 -4.35
CA THR A 215 14.11 12.04 -3.59
C THR A 215 14.24 12.87 -2.31
N LYS A 216 15.18 12.53 -1.42
CA LYS A 216 15.43 13.31 -0.21
C LYS A 216 15.97 14.71 -0.51
N GLU A 217 16.56 14.85 -1.68
CA GLU A 217 17.18 16.06 -2.20
C GLU A 217 16.18 17.00 -2.88
N ASP A 218 14.99 16.51 -3.23
CA ASP A 218 13.95 17.34 -3.84
C ASP A 218 13.45 18.38 -2.83
N GLU A 219 13.69 19.65 -3.13
CA GLU A 219 13.15 20.78 -2.38
C GLU A 219 11.65 20.89 -2.70
N HIS A 220 10.82 20.56 -1.73
CA HIS A 220 9.39 20.77 -1.83
C HIS A 220 9.02 22.03 -1.03
N GLU A 221 8.27 22.96 -1.63
CA GLU A 221 7.86 24.22 -0.95
C GLU A 221 7.15 23.97 0.38
N LEU A 222 6.51 22.80 0.54
CA LEU A 222 5.76 22.39 1.73
C LEU A 222 6.59 21.57 2.74
N MET A 223 7.90 21.39 2.51
CA MET A 223 8.75 20.51 3.30
C MET A 223 9.92 21.26 3.94
N ASP A 224 10.18 20.95 5.21
CA ASP A 224 11.37 21.40 5.93
C ASP A 224 12.53 20.42 5.74
N GLN A 225 13.74 20.92 5.94
CA GLN A 225 14.91 20.06 6.13
C GLN A 225 14.84 19.35 7.49
N TYR A 226 15.44 18.17 7.59
CA TYR A 226 15.49 17.43 8.85
C TYR A 226 16.87 16.83 9.08
N THR A 227 17.22 16.65 10.35
CA THR A 227 18.38 15.87 10.78
C THR A 227 17.88 14.49 11.23
N PRO A 228 18.44 13.38 10.73
CA PRO A 228 18.08 12.06 11.21
C PRO A 228 18.33 11.91 12.70
N GLU A 229 17.37 11.33 13.40
CA GLU A 229 17.49 11.02 14.82
C GLU A 229 18.34 9.75 15.02
N PRO A 230 19.12 9.65 16.12
CA PRO A 230 19.88 8.45 16.43
C PRO A 230 18.97 7.25 16.64
N ILE A 231 19.33 6.11 16.07
CA ILE A 231 18.65 4.84 16.30
C ILE A 231 19.23 4.20 17.55
N THR A 232 18.55 4.38 18.68
CA THR A 232 18.91 3.71 19.94
C THR A 232 18.49 2.24 19.93
N PRO A 233 19.01 1.40 20.85
CA PRO A 233 18.56 0.00 20.98
C PRO A 233 17.04 -0.14 21.21
N GLU A 234 16.44 0.79 21.95
CA GLU A 234 15.00 0.84 22.18
C GLU A 234 14.23 1.11 20.88
N ILE A 235 14.67 2.11 20.10
CA ILE A 235 14.07 2.44 18.80
C ILE A 235 14.23 1.26 17.84
N SER A 236 15.41 0.60 17.80
CA SER A 236 15.63 -0.57 16.95
C SER A 236 14.66 -1.70 17.29
N SER A 237 14.50 -2.02 18.56
CA SER A 237 13.56 -3.05 19.01
C SER A 237 12.11 -2.73 18.64
N LEU A 238 11.68 -1.48 18.77
CA LEU A 238 10.34 -1.05 18.37
C LEU A 238 10.14 -1.12 16.84
N LEU A 239 11.14 -0.74 16.05
CA LEU A 239 11.09 -0.85 14.59
C LEU A 239 10.91 -2.31 14.17
N GLU A 240 11.71 -3.23 14.73
CA GLU A 240 11.60 -4.66 14.48
C GLU A 240 10.24 -5.23 14.89
N GLU A 241 9.76 -4.89 16.08
CA GLU A 241 8.44 -5.31 16.56
C GLU A 241 7.31 -4.88 15.64
N LYS A 242 7.29 -3.59 15.29
CA LYS A 242 6.21 -3.01 14.47
C LYS A 242 6.22 -3.47 13.02
N THR A 243 7.35 -3.92 12.51
CA THR A 243 7.49 -4.39 11.13
C THR A 243 7.65 -5.90 11.02
N ARG A 244 7.47 -6.65 12.09
CA ARG A 244 7.77 -8.09 12.16
C ARG A 244 7.08 -8.92 11.08
N LEU A 245 5.80 -8.70 10.83
CA LEU A 245 5.06 -9.42 9.79
C LEU A 245 5.35 -8.86 8.40
N ASP A 246 5.62 -7.57 8.30
CA ASP A 246 6.08 -6.95 7.04
C ASP A 246 7.41 -7.57 6.58
N GLN A 247 8.36 -7.78 7.51
CA GLN A 247 9.63 -8.46 7.20
C GLN A 247 9.39 -9.86 6.66
N LEU A 248 8.54 -10.64 7.31
CA LEU A 248 8.21 -12.00 6.89
C LEU A 248 7.60 -12.02 5.48
N VAL A 249 6.62 -11.16 5.20
CA VAL A 249 6.00 -11.08 3.88
C VAL A 249 6.98 -10.57 2.83
N TYR A 250 7.81 -9.57 3.16
CA TYR A 250 8.85 -9.04 2.28
C TYR A 250 9.86 -10.13 1.87
N GLU A 251 10.39 -10.88 2.83
CA GLU A 251 11.36 -11.96 2.57
C GLU A 251 10.75 -13.10 1.75
N LEU A 252 9.57 -13.59 2.14
CA LEU A 252 8.92 -14.70 1.44
C LEU A 252 8.48 -14.31 0.03
N SER A 253 8.12 -13.05 -0.22
CA SER A 253 7.77 -12.60 -1.56
C SER A 253 8.99 -12.45 -2.49
N ARG A 254 10.19 -12.15 -1.94
CA ARG A 254 11.42 -11.96 -2.75
C ARG A 254 11.77 -13.16 -3.60
N GLU A 255 11.50 -14.36 -3.15
CA GLU A 255 11.75 -15.59 -3.91
C GLU A 255 10.93 -15.66 -5.22
N HIS A 256 9.91 -14.80 -5.36
CA HIS A 256 9.01 -14.77 -6.51
C HIS A 256 9.25 -13.58 -7.44
N TRP A 257 10.07 -12.58 -7.06
CA TRP A 257 10.33 -11.39 -7.88
C TRP A 257 11.01 -11.67 -9.20
N HIS A 258 11.73 -12.77 -9.30
CA HIS A 258 12.52 -13.20 -10.48
C HIS A 258 11.92 -14.39 -11.23
N ARG A 259 10.79 -14.90 -10.78
CA ARG A 259 10.11 -15.95 -11.54
C ARG A 259 9.51 -15.33 -12.79
N ASP A 260 9.93 -15.83 -13.95
CA ASP A 260 9.43 -15.39 -15.24
C ASP A 260 7.91 -15.32 -15.24
N SER A 261 7.40 -14.12 -15.51
CA SER A 261 5.97 -13.81 -15.62
C SER A 261 5.33 -14.40 -16.90
N HIS A 262 5.71 -15.62 -17.26
CA HIS A 262 5.13 -16.35 -18.41
C HIS A 262 3.80 -17.06 -18.11
N ARG A 263 3.18 -16.75 -16.96
CA ARG A 263 1.81 -17.20 -16.68
C ARG A 263 0.84 -16.04 -16.74
N LEU A 264 0.50 -15.62 -17.95
CA LEU A 264 -0.82 -15.09 -18.25
C LEU A 264 -1.85 -16.23 -18.19
N ASP A 265 -1.87 -17.00 -17.10
CA ASP A 265 -3.01 -17.81 -16.74
C ASP A 265 -4.05 -16.86 -16.15
N VAL A 266 -4.88 -16.32 -17.02
CA VAL A 266 -6.13 -15.65 -16.64
C VAL A 266 -7.03 -16.74 -16.07
N GLY A 267 -6.75 -17.12 -14.81
CA GLY A 267 -7.59 -18.01 -14.04
C GLY A 267 -8.96 -17.36 -13.86
N GLU A 268 -9.97 -18.18 -14.16
CA GLU A 268 -11.39 -17.89 -14.01
C GLU A 268 -11.71 -17.04 -12.79
N GLY A 269 -12.62 -16.11 -12.98
CA GLY A 269 -13.06 -15.06 -12.07
C GLY A 269 -12.99 -15.40 -10.59
N ASN A 270 -12.39 -14.49 -9.86
CA ASN A 270 -12.18 -14.54 -8.41
C ASN A 270 -13.49 -14.64 -7.60
N ASN A 271 -14.18 -15.76 -7.74
CA ASN A 271 -15.22 -16.15 -6.79
C ASN A 271 -14.52 -16.78 -5.59
N ARG A 272 -14.03 -15.96 -4.66
CA ARG A 272 -13.42 -16.42 -3.43
C ARG A 272 -14.44 -16.29 -2.32
N ASP A 273 -14.96 -17.42 -1.87
CA ASP A 273 -15.77 -17.55 -0.67
C ASP A 273 -15.06 -16.89 0.53
N PHE A 274 -15.56 -15.74 0.91
CA PHE A 274 -15.25 -15.14 2.19
C PHE A 274 -16.12 -15.83 3.24
N THR A 275 -15.59 -16.82 3.91
CA THR A 275 -16.21 -17.29 5.16
C THR A 275 -15.99 -16.19 6.20
N PRO A 276 -17.04 -15.59 6.77
CA PRO A 276 -16.90 -14.61 7.81
C PRO A 276 -16.10 -15.21 8.97
N LEU A 277 -15.05 -14.50 9.40
CA LEU A 277 -14.31 -14.90 10.59
C LEU A 277 -15.12 -14.50 11.81
N SER A 278 -15.31 -15.42 12.74
CA SER A 278 -15.96 -15.11 14.01
C SER A 278 -15.10 -14.13 14.82
N ARG A 279 -15.75 -13.15 15.47
CA ARG A 279 -15.07 -12.25 16.41
C ARG A 279 -14.43 -13.07 17.52
N GLU A 280 -13.17 -12.79 17.83
CA GLU A 280 -12.53 -13.36 19.00
C GLU A 280 -13.11 -12.71 20.26
N PRO A 281 -13.44 -13.50 21.30
CA PRO A 281 -13.94 -12.95 22.57
C PRO A 281 -12.92 -12.00 23.21
N GLY A 282 -13.39 -10.86 23.69
CA GLY A 282 -12.59 -9.91 24.50
C GLY A 282 -11.88 -8.80 23.71
N LYS A 283 -11.89 -8.81 22.39
CA LYS A 283 -11.34 -7.70 21.60
C LYS A 283 -12.39 -6.61 21.39
N ARG A 284 -11.97 -5.34 21.56
CA ARG A 284 -12.87 -4.18 21.37
C ARG A 284 -13.26 -4.00 19.91
N PRO A 285 -14.47 -3.52 19.61
CA PRO A 285 -14.80 -3.05 18.27
C PRO A 285 -13.85 -1.94 17.78
N VAL A 286 -13.55 -1.94 16.50
CA VAL A 286 -12.68 -0.89 15.89
C VAL A 286 -13.27 0.51 16.09
N ALA A 287 -14.61 0.64 16.00
CA ALA A 287 -15.29 1.91 16.23
C ALA A 287 -15.01 2.47 17.63
N ASP A 288 -15.01 1.62 18.67
CA ASP A 288 -14.73 2.05 20.03
C ASP A 288 -13.27 2.52 20.18
N TRP A 289 -12.35 1.92 19.46
CA TRP A 289 -10.96 2.37 19.44
C TRP A 289 -10.82 3.76 18.80
N TYR A 290 -11.40 3.99 17.63
CA TYR A 290 -11.39 5.31 17.00
C TYR A 290 -12.10 6.36 17.87
N ALA A 291 -13.27 6.06 18.43
CA ALA A 291 -14.01 6.96 19.29
C ALA A 291 -13.21 7.40 20.54
N SER A 292 -12.31 6.53 21.06
CA SER A 292 -11.44 6.87 22.19
C SER A 292 -10.45 8.02 21.89
N PHE A 293 -10.27 8.37 20.63
CA PHE A 293 -9.41 9.47 20.18
C PHE A 293 -10.18 10.69 19.68
N GLY A 294 -11.53 10.70 19.80
CA GLY A 294 -12.38 11.82 19.38
C GLY A 294 -12.51 11.95 17.86
N LEU A 295 -12.41 10.83 17.12
CA LEU A 295 -12.48 10.75 15.65
C LEU A 295 -13.80 10.14 15.20
#